data_9a7e8ddb4e93fba29465808ead942162
#
_entry.id   9a7e8ddb4e93fba29465808ead942162
#
_cell.length_a   1.000
_cell.length_b   1.000
_cell.length_c   1.000
_cell.angle_alpha   90.00
_cell.angle_beta   90.00
_cell.angle_gamma   90.00
#
_symmetry.space_group_name_H-M   'P 1'
#
loop_
_entity.id
_entity.type
_entity.pdbx_description
1 polymer ?
#
loop_
_entity_poly.entity_id
_entity_poly.type
_entity_poly.pdbx_seq_one_letter_code
_entity_poly.pdbx_strand_id
1 'polypeptide(L)'
;MMKITKKKFSWFVSVFFLSSQLANAQSSDGPSYEDILNGFNDPTRWLTYSGDYSGTRHSPLTQITPENVAELRPIWTFQSGTTTRGRGWETTPLLDDGVLYLTGSNNYAWALDARTGRAFWQYRRNLPDNLTYGASAPVNRGFGMLGNQLFMVTLDAHLMSLDRRTGEVLWDRELADYQIGYAATLAPLVIGNKVIVGISGGEYQTRGFIDAFDPASGERIWRFNTIPGPGEPLSLIHI
;
A
#
# COMPACT_ATOMS: atom_id res chain seq x y z
N MET A 1 17.80 78.35 41.98
CA MET A 1 17.61 78.34 40.50
C MET A 1 17.91 76.96 39.99
N MET A 2 16.88 76.16 39.81
CA MET A 2 16.97 74.67 39.61
C MET A 2 16.74 74.40 38.14
N LYS A 3 17.76 73.84 37.44
CA LYS A 3 17.69 73.47 36.00
C LYS A 3 17.08 72.07 35.90
N ILE A 4 15.90 71.98 35.28
CA ILE A 4 15.22 70.72 34.94
C ILE A 4 15.72 70.25 33.57
N THR A 5 16.41 69.08 33.58
CA THR A 5 16.87 68.44 32.34
C THR A 5 15.78 67.48 31.86
N LYS A 6 15.22 67.73 30.68
CA LYS A 6 14.24 66.85 30.02
C LYS A 6 14.95 65.64 29.40
N LYS A 7 14.69 64.44 29.91
CA LYS A 7 15.06 63.15 29.25
C LYS A 7 14.07 62.86 28.12
N LYS A 8 14.60 62.77 26.92
CA LYS A 8 13.85 62.25 25.76
C LYS A 8 13.75 60.74 25.86
N PHE A 9 12.52 60.21 25.97
CA PHE A 9 12.23 58.81 25.90
C PHE A 9 12.03 58.43 24.43
N SER A 10 12.99 57.67 23.88
CA SER A 10 12.88 57.13 22.52
C SER A 10 12.14 55.81 22.58
N TRP A 11 10.95 55.74 21.96
CA TRP A 11 10.22 54.48 21.76
C TRP A 11 10.79 53.79 20.54
N PHE A 12 11.51 52.69 20.75
CA PHE A 12 11.80 51.71 19.71
C PHE A 12 10.57 50.83 19.53
N VAL A 13 9.86 50.98 18.43
CA VAL A 13 8.82 50.03 17.97
C VAL A 13 9.54 48.93 17.23
N SER A 14 9.73 47.79 17.94
CA SER A 14 10.19 46.58 17.30
C SER A 14 9.02 45.94 16.54
N VAL A 15 9.02 46.10 15.22
CA VAL A 15 8.11 45.36 14.32
C VAL A 15 8.61 43.93 14.22
N PHE A 16 7.96 43.03 14.95
CA PHE A 16 8.14 41.60 14.74
C PHE A 16 7.48 41.21 13.41
N PHE A 17 8.27 40.97 12.40
CA PHE A 17 7.83 40.22 11.22
C PHE A 17 7.62 38.78 11.63
N LEU A 18 6.36 38.40 11.91
CA LEU A 18 5.95 36.99 11.88
C LEU A 18 5.98 36.54 10.43
N SER A 19 7.08 35.91 10.02
CA SER A 19 7.07 35.08 8.83
C SER A 19 6.16 33.89 9.11
N SER A 20 4.91 33.97 8.64
CA SER A 20 4.04 32.81 8.54
C SER A 20 4.68 31.86 7.52
N GLN A 21 5.42 30.87 8.02
CA GLN A 21 5.66 29.66 7.26
C GLN A 21 4.28 29.00 7.07
N LEU A 22 3.73 29.16 5.88
CA LEU A 22 2.70 28.25 5.39
C LEU A 22 3.35 26.87 5.34
N ALA A 23 3.28 26.14 6.46
CA ALA A 23 3.39 24.72 6.41
C ALA A 23 2.28 24.28 5.43
N ASN A 24 2.65 23.75 4.28
CA ASN A 24 1.73 22.97 3.47
C ASN A 24 1.19 21.91 4.40
N ALA A 25 -0.04 22.10 4.89
CA ALA A 25 -0.79 21.04 5.55
C ALA A 25 -1.03 19.99 4.44
N GLN A 26 -0.18 18.97 4.41
CA GLN A 26 -0.43 17.76 3.65
C GLN A 26 -1.84 17.30 4.01
N SER A 27 -2.67 17.07 3.00
CA SER A 27 -4.04 16.60 3.23
C SER A 27 -3.95 15.31 4.06
N SER A 28 -4.54 15.32 5.25
CA SER A 28 -4.50 14.19 6.20
C SER A 28 -5.19 12.92 5.67
N ASP A 29 -5.82 13.00 4.51
CA ASP A 29 -6.78 12.00 4.02
C ASP A 29 -6.19 11.00 3.01
N GLY A 30 -4.89 11.13 2.64
CA GLY A 30 -4.25 10.24 1.66
C GLY A 30 -4.80 10.36 0.23
N PRO A 31 -4.35 9.47 -0.69
CA PRO A 31 -4.73 9.56 -2.09
C PRO A 31 -6.19 9.19 -2.33
N SER A 32 -6.89 10.05 -3.04
CA SER A 32 -8.23 9.78 -3.55
C SER A 32 -8.19 8.80 -4.73
N TYR A 33 -9.35 8.29 -5.15
CA TYR A 33 -9.43 7.49 -6.37
C TYR A 33 -9.02 8.28 -7.61
N GLU A 34 -9.33 9.57 -7.69
CA GLU A 34 -8.89 10.45 -8.78
C GLU A 34 -7.37 10.59 -8.83
N ASP A 35 -6.69 10.64 -7.69
CA ASP A 35 -5.22 10.62 -7.64
C ASP A 35 -4.67 9.31 -8.21
N ILE A 36 -5.28 8.16 -7.88
CA ILE A 36 -4.86 6.85 -8.39
C ILE A 36 -5.13 6.75 -9.90
N LEU A 37 -6.30 7.22 -10.36
CA LEU A 37 -6.69 7.22 -11.77
C LEU A 37 -5.72 8.05 -12.63
N ASN A 38 -5.27 9.17 -12.09
CA ASN A 38 -4.38 10.13 -12.74
C ASN A 38 -2.94 10.03 -12.22
N GLY A 39 -2.50 8.87 -11.74
CA GLY A 39 -1.29 8.68 -10.95
C GLY A 39 -0.02 9.31 -11.53
N PHE A 40 0.18 9.31 -12.84
CA PHE A 40 1.36 9.90 -13.48
C PHE A 40 1.26 11.41 -13.74
N ASN A 41 0.16 12.08 -13.39
CA ASN A 41 0.12 13.55 -13.34
C ASN A 41 1.04 14.08 -12.23
N ASP A 42 1.28 13.27 -11.17
CA ASP A 42 2.34 13.49 -10.18
C ASP A 42 3.32 12.32 -10.21
N PRO A 43 4.40 12.41 -10.99
CA PRO A 43 5.35 11.31 -11.17
C PRO A 43 6.23 11.05 -9.93
N THR A 44 6.09 11.84 -8.87
CA THR A 44 6.76 11.60 -7.57
C THR A 44 6.01 10.57 -6.71
N ARG A 45 4.85 10.11 -7.18
CA ARG A 45 3.98 9.13 -6.49
C ARG A 45 3.88 7.83 -7.30
N TRP A 46 3.63 6.72 -6.61
CA TRP A 46 3.34 5.41 -7.22
C TRP A 46 2.22 4.74 -6.45
N LEU A 47 0.95 5.02 -6.84
CA LEU A 47 -0.22 4.78 -6.00
C LEU A 47 -0.92 3.43 -6.22
N THR A 48 -0.56 2.71 -7.26
CA THR A 48 -1.12 1.37 -7.56
C THR A 48 -0.04 0.44 -8.09
N TYR A 49 -0.30 -0.87 -8.14
CA TYR A 49 0.66 -1.92 -8.44
C TYR A 49 1.51 -1.67 -9.68
N SER A 50 0.94 -1.14 -10.74
CA SER A 50 1.65 -0.86 -12.01
C SER A 50 1.94 0.63 -12.25
N GLY A 51 1.74 1.49 -11.24
CA GLY A 51 1.87 2.94 -11.32
C GLY A 51 0.58 3.63 -11.76
N ASP A 52 -0.08 3.10 -12.77
CA ASP A 52 -1.42 3.46 -13.25
C ASP A 52 -2.22 2.23 -13.70
N TYR A 53 -3.46 2.45 -14.15
CA TYR A 53 -4.32 1.38 -14.65
C TYR A 53 -3.98 0.90 -16.08
N SER A 54 -3.14 1.62 -16.83
CA SER A 54 -2.67 1.16 -18.15
C SER A 54 -1.69 -0.01 -18.04
N GLY A 55 -1.10 -0.20 -16.85
CA GLY A 55 -0.19 -1.29 -16.57
C GLY A 55 1.18 -1.20 -17.25
N THR A 56 1.53 -0.03 -17.78
CA THR A 56 2.78 0.15 -18.54
C THR A 56 4.03 0.08 -17.67
N ARG A 57 3.90 0.36 -16.36
CA ARG A 57 5.01 0.43 -15.39
C ARG A 57 6.10 1.41 -15.80
N HIS A 58 5.76 2.40 -16.60
CA HIS A 58 6.67 3.42 -17.10
C HIS A 58 6.54 4.69 -16.26
N SER A 59 7.66 5.14 -15.65
CA SER A 59 7.71 6.41 -14.95
C SER A 59 8.05 7.54 -15.94
N PRO A 60 7.31 8.67 -15.93
CA PRO A 60 7.64 9.83 -16.76
C PRO A 60 8.82 10.66 -16.20
N LEU A 61 9.45 10.26 -15.10
CA LEU A 61 10.63 10.91 -14.56
C LEU A 61 11.81 10.82 -15.53
N THR A 62 12.57 11.91 -15.68
CA THR A 62 13.65 12.04 -16.66
C THR A 62 15.04 12.21 -16.05
N GLN A 63 15.18 12.11 -14.72
CA GLN A 63 16.46 12.28 -14.05
C GLN A 63 17.46 11.15 -14.33
N ILE A 64 16.95 9.93 -14.60
CA ILE A 64 17.77 8.78 -14.97
C ILE A 64 17.69 8.62 -16.48
N THR A 65 18.85 8.63 -17.12
CA THR A 65 19.00 8.53 -18.59
C THR A 65 20.01 7.43 -18.94
N PRO A 66 20.07 6.98 -20.22
CA PRO A 66 21.11 6.03 -20.66
C PRO A 66 22.55 6.50 -20.35
N GLU A 67 22.77 7.82 -20.34
CA GLU A 67 24.11 8.40 -20.13
C GLU A 67 24.54 8.36 -18.66
N ASN A 68 23.58 8.43 -17.70
CA ASN A 68 23.91 8.52 -16.27
C ASN A 68 23.51 7.28 -15.44
N VAL A 69 22.76 6.34 -16.02
CA VAL A 69 22.29 5.14 -15.27
C VAL A 69 23.43 4.31 -14.66
N ALA A 70 24.61 4.29 -15.30
CA ALA A 70 25.79 3.59 -14.78
C ALA A 70 26.40 4.26 -13.52
N GLU A 71 26.01 5.50 -13.22
CA GLU A 71 26.49 6.25 -12.06
C GLU A 71 25.64 6.05 -10.82
N LEU A 72 24.49 5.33 -10.93
CA LEU A 72 23.61 5.07 -9.79
C LEU A 72 24.39 4.40 -8.65
N ARG A 73 24.12 4.86 -7.42
CA ARG A 73 24.67 4.31 -6.19
C ARG A 73 23.56 4.08 -5.18
N PRO A 74 23.59 2.98 -4.42
CA PRO A 74 22.67 2.78 -3.31
C PRO A 74 22.90 3.87 -2.26
N ILE A 75 21.84 4.52 -1.80
CA ILE A 75 21.89 5.52 -0.73
C ILE A 75 21.53 4.92 0.63
N TRP A 76 20.75 3.85 0.62
CA TRP A 76 20.43 3.05 1.82
C TRP A 76 20.04 1.62 1.42
N THR A 77 19.99 0.74 2.40
CA THR A 77 19.54 -0.65 2.26
C THR A 77 18.63 -0.99 3.41
N PHE A 78 17.44 -1.52 3.12
CA PHE A 78 16.51 -2.03 4.11
C PHE A 78 16.65 -3.54 4.26
N GLN A 79 16.90 -4.01 5.48
CA GLN A 79 16.95 -5.43 5.82
C GLN A 79 15.65 -5.84 6.49
N SER A 80 14.80 -6.58 5.79
CA SER A 80 13.49 -6.98 6.28
C SER A 80 13.51 -8.00 7.42
N GLY A 81 14.60 -8.76 7.54
CA GLY A 81 14.67 -9.90 8.45
C GLY A 81 13.76 -11.07 8.08
N THR A 82 13.07 -10.99 6.93
CA THR A 82 12.19 -12.07 6.44
C THR A 82 12.81 -12.74 5.22
N THR A 83 12.73 -14.07 5.18
CA THR A 83 13.23 -14.86 4.05
C THR A 83 12.15 -15.81 3.56
N THR A 84 12.12 -16.01 2.24
CA THR A 84 11.38 -17.09 1.61
C THR A 84 12.36 -18.14 1.11
N ARG A 85 12.14 -19.41 1.44
CA ARG A 85 12.95 -20.49 0.89
C ARG A 85 12.73 -20.57 -0.62
N GLY A 86 13.78 -20.29 -1.40
CA GLY A 86 13.79 -20.48 -2.85
C GLY A 86 13.05 -19.45 -3.70
N ARG A 87 12.52 -18.37 -3.10
CA ARG A 87 11.87 -17.27 -3.82
C ARG A 87 12.26 -15.92 -3.25
N GLY A 88 12.35 -14.91 -4.12
CA GLY A 88 12.60 -13.53 -3.75
C GLY A 88 11.36 -12.79 -3.25
N TRP A 89 11.51 -11.53 -2.96
CA TRP A 89 10.41 -10.61 -2.73
C TRP A 89 9.68 -10.33 -4.05
N GLU A 90 8.35 -10.43 -4.01
CA GLU A 90 7.50 -10.17 -5.17
C GLU A 90 6.68 -8.89 -5.04
N THR A 91 6.91 -8.12 -3.98
CA THR A 91 6.17 -6.89 -3.71
C THR A 91 6.50 -5.79 -4.72
N THR A 92 5.49 -5.03 -5.13
CA THR A 92 5.67 -3.72 -5.72
C THR A 92 5.42 -2.68 -4.63
N PRO A 93 6.43 -1.92 -4.21
CA PRO A 93 6.24 -0.84 -3.24
C PRO A 93 5.32 0.24 -3.79
N LEU A 94 4.40 0.76 -2.96
CA LEU A 94 3.67 1.98 -3.25
C LEU A 94 4.43 3.16 -2.66
N LEU A 95 4.37 4.32 -3.32
CA LEU A 95 5.01 5.55 -2.86
C LEU A 95 3.98 6.68 -2.81
N ASP A 96 3.86 7.28 -1.63
CA ASP A 96 3.04 8.46 -1.40
C ASP A 96 3.66 9.34 -0.32
N ASP A 97 3.73 10.64 -0.55
CA ASP A 97 4.27 11.64 0.41
C ASP A 97 5.66 11.27 0.98
N GLY A 98 6.53 10.67 0.15
CA GLY A 98 7.87 10.26 0.57
C GLY A 98 7.90 9.02 1.47
N VAL A 99 6.79 8.31 1.60
CA VAL A 99 6.68 7.05 2.35
C VAL A 99 6.53 5.89 1.38
N LEU A 100 7.40 4.88 1.52
CA LEU A 100 7.30 3.61 0.79
C LEU A 100 6.51 2.61 1.63
N TYR A 101 5.43 2.09 1.06
CA TYR A 101 4.61 1.02 1.64
C TYR A 101 4.88 -0.28 0.92
N LEU A 102 5.30 -1.29 1.64
CA LEU A 102 5.68 -2.58 1.06
C LEU A 102 5.27 -3.74 1.94
N THR A 103 4.97 -4.86 1.30
CA THR A 103 4.69 -6.13 1.94
C THR A 103 5.89 -7.07 1.78
N GLY A 104 5.95 -8.09 2.57
CA GLY A 104 7.00 -9.11 2.49
C GLY A 104 6.47 -10.52 2.70
N SER A 105 7.40 -11.44 2.77
CA SER A 105 7.10 -12.84 3.02
C SER A 105 6.37 -13.03 4.35
N ASN A 106 5.55 -14.07 4.45
CA ASN A 106 4.79 -14.41 5.65
C ASN A 106 3.88 -13.25 6.15
N ASN A 107 3.39 -12.42 5.21
CA ASN A 107 2.50 -11.28 5.48
C ASN A 107 3.08 -10.28 6.49
N TYR A 108 4.39 -10.02 6.39
CA TYR A 108 4.97 -8.81 6.95
C TYR A 108 4.64 -7.60 6.08
N ALA A 109 4.61 -6.43 6.69
CA ALA A 109 4.41 -5.17 6.00
C ALA A 109 5.12 -4.02 6.72
N TRP A 110 5.49 -2.97 5.96
CA TRP A 110 6.23 -1.82 6.48
C TRP A 110 5.80 -0.53 5.78
N ALA A 111 5.93 0.58 6.51
CA ALA A 111 6.09 1.90 5.93
C ALA A 111 7.51 2.40 6.21
N LEU A 112 8.20 2.82 5.16
CA LEU A 112 9.58 3.31 5.25
C LEU A 112 9.67 4.75 4.76
N ASP A 113 10.52 5.55 5.39
CA ASP A 113 10.96 6.82 4.81
C ASP A 113 11.73 6.53 3.52
N ALA A 114 11.23 7.02 2.39
CA ALA A 114 11.80 6.74 1.07
C ALA A 114 13.22 7.30 0.88
N ARG A 115 13.62 8.31 1.67
CA ARG A 115 14.96 8.93 1.57
C ARG A 115 16.01 8.23 2.42
N THR A 116 15.60 7.58 3.52
CA THR A 116 16.52 7.03 4.52
C THR A 116 16.41 5.53 4.73
N GLY A 117 15.30 4.91 4.27
CA GLY A 117 15.00 3.50 4.51
C GLY A 117 14.59 3.20 5.96
N ARG A 118 14.43 4.23 6.82
CA ARG A 118 14.01 4.04 8.21
C ARG A 118 12.52 3.65 8.26
N ALA A 119 12.20 2.59 9.01
CA ALA A 119 10.81 2.19 9.21
C ALA A 119 10.09 3.18 10.14
N PHE A 120 8.90 3.63 9.71
CA PHE A 120 7.94 4.33 10.54
C PHE A 120 7.15 3.34 11.38
N TRP A 121 6.66 2.25 10.75
CA TRP A 121 5.99 1.14 11.40
C TRP A 121 6.27 -0.18 10.67
N GLN A 122 6.01 -1.27 11.40
CA GLN A 122 6.03 -2.64 10.90
C GLN A 122 4.79 -3.35 11.38
N TYR A 123 4.15 -4.10 10.50
CA TYR A 123 3.07 -5.03 10.79
C TYR A 123 3.52 -6.47 10.53
N ARG A 124 3.01 -7.40 11.32
CA ARG A 124 3.15 -8.84 11.09
C ARG A 124 1.84 -9.53 11.38
N ARG A 125 1.32 -10.29 10.40
CA ARG A 125 0.19 -11.17 10.65
C ARG A 125 0.63 -12.42 11.42
N ASN A 126 -0.12 -12.76 12.45
CA ASN A 126 0.02 -14.06 13.09
C ASN A 126 -0.70 -15.10 12.23
N LEU A 127 0.07 -15.83 11.43
CA LEU A 127 -0.47 -16.90 10.60
C LEU A 127 -0.76 -18.13 11.45
N PRO A 128 -1.80 -18.94 11.10
CA PRO A 128 -2.09 -20.19 11.77
C PRO A 128 -0.92 -21.20 11.67
N ASP A 129 -0.63 -21.91 12.76
CA ASP A 129 0.44 -22.95 12.78
C ASP A 129 0.14 -24.11 11.81
N ASN A 130 -1.14 -24.35 11.52
CA ASN A 130 -1.61 -25.39 10.60
C ASN A 130 -1.80 -24.92 9.17
N LEU A 131 -1.16 -23.84 8.76
CA LEU A 131 -1.18 -23.33 7.38
C LEU A 131 -0.45 -24.30 6.44
N THR A 132 -1.15 -25.34 5.97
CA THR A 132 -0.56 -26.42 5.16
C THR A 132 -0.55 -26.06 3.67
N TYR A 133 -1.57 -25.35 3.22
CA TYR A 133 -1.81 -25.03 1.81
C TYR A 133 -1.45 -23.56 1.46
N GLY A 134 -0.72 -22.87 2.32
CA GLY A 134 -0.25 -21.53 1.94
C GLY A 134 0.26 -21.59 0.50
N ALA A 135 -0.10 -20.63 -0.34
CA ALA A 135 0.30 -20.56 -1.75
C ALA A 135 1.73 -21.11 -1.94
N SER A 136 2.05 -21.71 -3.06
CA SER A 136 3.31 -22.42 -3.35
C SER A 136 4.60 -21.71 -2.87
N ALA A 137 4.47 -20.46 -2.43
CA ALA A 137 5.48 -19.72 -1.68
C ALA A 137 4.81 -18.66 -0.79
N PRO A 138 5.35 -18.37 0.40
CA PRO A 138 4.82 -17.37 1.34
C PRO A 138 5.14 -15.93 0.90
N VAL A 139 4.81 -15.57 -0.32
CA VAL A 139 5.01 -14.25 -0.93
C VAL A 139 3.79 -13.35 -0.79
N ASN A 140 4.00 -12.05 -0.96
CA ASN A 140 2.94 -11.07 -1.11
C ASN A 140 3.37 -10.03 -2.16
N ARG A 141 2.42 -9.58 -3.02
CA ARG A 141 2.75 -8.73 -4.16
C ARG A 141 2.52 -7.24 -3.93
N GLY A 142 2.08 -6.86 -2.73
CA GLY A 142 1.96 -5.46 -2.36
C GLY A 142 0.59 -5.07 -1.85
N PHE A 143 0.43 -3.79 -1.69
CA PHE A 143 -0.78 -3.14 -1.20
C PHE A 143 -1.67 -2.62 -2.34
N GLY A 144 -2.99 -2.51 -2.07
CA GLY A 144 -3.85 -1.46 -2.63
C GLY A 144 -3.88 -0.28 -1.66
N MET A 145 -4.16 0.94 -2.16
CA MET A 145 -4.20 2.15 -1.35
C MET A 145 -5.43 2.99 -1.72
N LEU A 146 -6.11 3.56 -0.72
CA LEU A 146 -7.16 4.56 -0.89
C LEU A 146 -7.32 5.37 0.40
N GLY A 147 -7.23 6.68 0.31
CA GLY A 147 -7.32 7.54 1.48
C GLY A 147 -6.28 7.15 2.53
N ASN A 148 -6.70 7.05 3.78
CA ASN A 148 -5.84 6.62 4.89
C ASN A 148 -5.74 5.09 5.04
N GLN A 149 -6.09 4.31 4.03
CA GLN A 149 -6.14 2.85 4.11
C GLN A 149 -5.16 2.18 3.14
N LEU A 150 -4.53 1.12 3.65
CA LEU A 150 -3.77 0.15 2.88
C LEU A 150 -4.49 -1.19 2.93
N PHE A 151 -4.70 -1.81 1.77
CA PHE A 151 -5.37 -3.10 1.66
C PHE A 151 -4.35 -4.18 1.33
N MET A 152 -4.36 -5.28 2.07
CA MET A 152 -3.46 -6.42 1.90
C MET A 152 -4.23 -7.72 1.98
N VAL A 153 -3.95 -8.66 1.08
CA VAL A 153 -4.41 -10.03 1.22
C VAL A 153 -3.38 -10.88 1.97
N THR A 154 -3.81 -12.01 2.51
CA THR A 154 -2.95 -12.84 3.37
C THR A 154 -2.94 -14.31 2.97
N LEU A 155 -1.91 -15.05 3.40
CA LEU A 155 -1.73 -16.45 3.09
C LEU A 155 -2.82 -17.37 3.67
N ASP A 156 -3.44 -16.94 4.76
CA ASP A 156 -4.61 -17.58 5.36
C ASP A 156 -5.93 -17.07 4.76
N ALA A 157 -5.88 -16.59 3.52
CA ALA A 157 -7.03 -16.18 2.70
C ALA A 157 -7.92 -15.11 3.32
N HIS A 158 -7.33 -14.06 3.90
CA HIS A 158 -8.03 -12.87 4.36
C HIS A 158 -7.73 -11.64 3.48
N LEU A 159 -8.62 -10.67 3.53
CA LEU A 159 -8.38 -9.29 3.10
C LEU A 159 -8.40 -8.40 4.34
N MET A 160 -7.40 -7.55 4.47
CA MET A 160 -7.24 -6.63 5.60
C MET A 160 -7.14 -5.19 5.13
N SER A 161 -7.60 -4.28 5.97
CA SER A 161 -7.27 -2.86 5.87
C SER A 161 -6.41 -2.44 7.06
N LEU A 162 -5.33 -1.71 6.76
CA LEU A 162 -4.45 -1.11 7.75
C LEU A 162 -4.53 0.42 7.64
N ASP A 163 -4.43 1.11 8.77
CA ASP A 163 -4.17 2.55 8.78
C ASP A 163 -2.77 2.79 8.21
N ARG A 164 -2.65 3.60 7.15
CA ARG A 164 -1.37 3.81 6.46
C ARG A 164 -0.33 4.55 7.30
N ARG A 165 -0.75 5.33 8.31
CA ARG A 165 0.14 6.11 9.17
C ARG A 165 0.69 5.31 10.33
N THR A 166 -0.10 4.35 10.86
CA THR A 166 0.25 3.61 12.08
C THR A 166 0.51 2.13 11.84
N GLY A 167 -0.01 1.54 10.74
CA GLY A 167 0.03 0.11 10.49
C GLY A 167 -0.98 -0.69 11.33
N GLU A 168 -1.87 -0.02 12.06
CA GLU A 168 -2.93 -0.68 12.83
C GLU A 168 -4.01 -1.26 11.94
N VAL A 169 -4.56 -2.41 12.34
CA VAL A 169 -5.65 -3.07 11.60
C VAL A 169 -6.94 -2.32 11.82
N LEU A 170 -7.54 -1.83 10.73
CA LEU A 170 -8.85 -1.18 10.75
C LEU A 170 -9.98 -2.20 10.64
N TRP A 171 -9.82 -3.19 9.76
CA TRP A 171 -10.71 -4.34 9.64
C TRP A 171 -10.00 -5.54 9.00
N ASP A 172 -10.54 -6.75 9.21
CA ASP A 172 -10.03 -8.02 8.73
C ASP A 172 -11.22 -8.89 8.28
N ARG A 173 -11.18 -9.45 7.06
CA ARG A 173 -12.26 -10.23 6.46
C ARG A 173 -11.73 -11.51 5.86
N GLU A 174 -12.30 -12.64 6.26
CA GLU A 174 -12.05 -13.93 5.63
C GLU A 174 -12.62 -13.93 4.21
N LEU A 175 -11.79 -14.31 3.23
CA LEU A 175 -12.18 -14.50 1.82
C LEU A 175 -12.69 -15.92 1.61
N ALA A 176 -11.99 -16.90 2.16
CA ALA A 176 -12.27 -18.33 2.02
C ALA A 176 -11.50 -19.14 3.08
N ASP A 177 -11.91 -20.38 3.26
CA ASP A 177 -11.26 -21.31 4.20
C ASP A 177 -9.89 -21.77 3.68
N TYR A 178 -8.82 -21.30 4.33
CA TYR A 178 -7.45 -21.70 4.00
C TYR A 178 -7.17 -23.20 4.22
N GLN A 179 -7.93 -23.88 5.08
CA GLN A 179 -7.72 -25.28 5.40
C GLN A 179 -8.02 -26.22 4.23
N ILE A 180 -8.84 -25.78 3.27
CA ILE A 180 -9.15 -26.53 2.06
C ILE A 180 -8.35 -26.08 0.84
N GLY A 181 -7.31 -25.25 1.03
CA GLY A 181 -6.34 -24.90 -0.01
C GLY A 181 -6.45 -23.49 -0.56
N TYR A 182 -7.32 -22.64 -0.03
CA TYR A 182 -7.36 -21.24 -0.42
C TYR A 182 -6.21 -20.44 0.19
N ALA A 183 -5.67 -19.51 -0.60
CA ALA A 183 -4.68 -18.53 -0.15
C ALA A 183 -4.78 -17.28 -1.01
N ALA A 184 -4.20 -16.17 -0.56
CA ALA A 184 -4.13 -14.96 -1.38
C ALA A 184 -2.75 -14.30 -1.28
N THR A 185 -2.19 -13.91 -2.43
CA THR A 185 -0.84 -13.33 -2.54
C THR A 185 -0.78 -12.11 -3.44
N LEU A 186 -1.91 -11.73 -4.03
CA LEU A 186 -2.01 -10.59 -4.97
C LEU A 186 -1.91 -9.24 -4.25
N ALA A 187 -1.62 -8.17 -4.98
CA ALA A 187 -1.89 -6.81 -4.54
C ALA A 187 -3.37 -6.47 -4.83
N PRO A 188 -4.17 -6.07 -3.84
CA PRO A 188 -5.55 -5.64 -4.06
C PRO A 188 -5.62 -4.47 -5.04
N LEU A 189 -6.61 -4.49 -5.93
CA LEU A 189 -6.83 -3.43 -6.90
C LEU A 189 -7.97 -2.52 -6.44
N VAL A 190 -7.70 -1.21 -6.33
CA VAL A 190 -8.73 -0.22 -6.01
C VAL A 190 -9.33 0.31 -7.30
N ILE A 191 -10.65 0.23 -7.48
CA ILE A 191 -11.37 0.79 -8.62
C ILE A 191 -12.59 1.55 -8.11
N GLY A 192 -12.64 2.86 -8.35
CA GLY A 192 -13.66 3.71 -7.77
C GLY A 192 -13.60 3.64 -6.24
N ASN A 193 -14.71 3.30 -5.63
CA ASN A 193 -14.84 3.07 -4.20
C ASN A 193 -14.92 1.57 -3.85
N LYS A 194 -14.17 0.71 -4.54
CA LYS A 194 -14.16 -0.73 -4.30
C LYS A 194 -12.74 -1.27 -4.25
N VAL A 195 -12.54 -2.27 -3.39
CA VAL A 195 -11.32 -3.08 -3.35
C VAL A 195 -11.62 -4.41 -4.03
N ILE A 196 -10.91 -4.69 -5.12
CA ILE A 196 -11.07 -5.91 -5.91
C ILE A 196 -9.94 -6.87 -5.55
N VAL A 197 -10.31 -8.11 -5.24
CA VAL A 197 -9.36 -9.18 -4.93
C VAL A 197 -9.75 -10.47 -5.63
N GLY A 198 -8.77 -11.25 -6.04
CA GLY A 198 -8.93 -12.64 -6.47
C GLY A 198 -8.48 -13.60 -5.40
N ILE A 199 -8.46 -14.88 -5.72
CA ILE A 199 -8.03 -15.95 -4.82
C ILE A 199 -7.10 -16.91 -5.55
N SER A 200 -6.17 -17.54 -4.83
CA SER A 200 -5.34 -18.66 -5.30
C SER A 200 -5.75 -19.96 -4.62
N GLY A 201 -5.32 -21.10 -5.17
CA GLY A 201 -5.61 -22.43 -4.66
C GLY A 201 -6.08 -23.41 -5.75
N GLY A 202 -6.05 -23.00 -7.02
CA GLY A 202 -6.46 -23.86 -8.14
C GLY A 202 -5.69 -25.20 -8.19
N GLU A 203 -4.44 -25.24 -7.78
CA GLU A 203 -3.61 -26.44 -7.62
C GLU A 203 -4.13 -27.40 -6.54
N TYR A 204 -5.00 -26.94 -5.65
CA TYR A 204 -5.65 -27.72 -4.59
C TYR A 204 -7.13 -27.98 -4.89
N GLN A 205 -7.56 -27.79 -6.15
CA GLN A 205 -8.94 -28.01 -6.62
C GLN A 205 -9.96 -27.04 -5.99
N THR A 206 -9.55 -25.87 -5.54
CA THR A 206 -10.45 -24.85 -5.02
C THR A 206 -11.15 -24.12 -6.17
N ARG A 207 -12.34 -23.60 -5.91
CA ARG A 207 -13.09 -22.82 -6.89
C ARG A 207 -12.59 -21.37 -6.90
N GLY A 208 -12.04 -20.92 -8.02
CA GLY A 208 -11.59 -19.55 -8.21
C GLY A 208 -12.74 -18.54 -8.20
N PHE A 209 -12.47 -17.35 -7.64
CA PHE A 209 -13.41 -16.23 -7.65
C PHE A 209 -12.69 -14.88 -7.64
N ILE A 210 -13.45 -13.84 -7.95
CA ILE A 210 -13.09 -12.43 -7.76
C ILE A 210 -14.17 -11.81 -6.88
N ASP A 211 -13.75 -11.09 -5.86
CA ASP A 211 -14.62 -10.37 -4.94
C ASP A 211 -14.40 -8.85 -5.02
N ALA A 212 -15.46 -8.09 -4.78
CA ALA A 212 -15.38 -6.65 -4.51
C ALA A 212 -15.84 -6.36 -3.08
N PHE A 213 -15.09 -5.48 -2.42
CA PHE A 213 -15.35 -5.06 -1.05
C PHE A 213 -15.52 -3.55 -0.95
N ASP A 214 -16.35 -3.12 -0.01
CA ASP A 214 -16.41 -1.73 0.44
C ASP A 214 -15.14 -1.39 1.23
N PRO A 215 -14.38 -0.36 0.85
CA PRO A 215 -13.13 -0.03 1.54
C PRO A 215 -13.32 0.41 2.98
N ALA A 216 -14.44 1.07 3.31
CA ALA A 216 -14.66 1.61 4.66
C ALA A 216 -15.06 0.52 5.67
N SER A 217 -15.98 -0.37 5.28
CA SER A 217 -16.52 -1.40 6.17
C SER A 217 -15.85 -2.76 6.03
N GLY A 218 -15.20 -3.02 4.88
CA GLY A 218 -14.71 -4.34 4.51
C GLY A 218 -15.85 -5.33 4.19
N GLU A 219 -17.07 -4.85 3.95
CA GLU A 219 -18.19 -5.70 3.54
C GLU A 219 -18.03 -6.11 2.08
N ARG A 220 -18.30 -7.40 1.80
CA ARG A 220 -18.29 -7.92 0.43
C ARG A 220 -19.52 -7.44 -0.32
N ILE A 221 -19.30 -6.67 -1.41
CA ILE A 221 -20.36 -6.13 -2.27
C ILE A 221 -20.87 -7.20 -3.23
N TRP A 222 -19.93 -7.94 -3.88
CA TRP A 222 -20.27 -9.03 -4.78
C TRP A 222 -19.12 -10.05 -4.88
N ARG A 223 -19.45 -11.27 -5.32
CA ARG A 223 -18.53 -12.32 -5.73
C ARG A 223 -18.85 -12.78 -7.15
N PHE A 224 -17.83 -12.91 -7.97
CA PHE A 224 -17.89 -13.56 -9.27
C PHE A 224 -17.02 -14.82 -9.27
N ASN A 225 -17.64 -16.00 -9.47
CA ASN A 225 -16.88 -17.22 -9.58
C ASN A 225 -16.25 -17.34 -10.97
N THR A 226 -14.93 -17.48 -11.04
CA THR A 226 -14.19 -17.60 -12.31
C THR A 226 -14.26 -19.02 -12.90
N ILE A 227 -14.65 -19.99 -12.07
CA ILE A 227 -14.86 -21.39 -12.46
C ILE A 227 -16.32 -21.73 -12.20
N PRO A 228 -17.09 -22.13 -13.24
CA PRO A 228 -18.49 -22.55 -13.07
C PRO A 228 -18.61 -23.76 -12.13
N GLY A 229 -19.61 -23.75 -11.28
CA GLY A 229 -19.96 -24.88 -10.42
C GLY A 229 -20.83 -25.92 -11.11
N PRO A 230 -21.10 -27.05 -10.45
CA PRO A 230 -22.01 -28.08 -10.99
C PRO A 230 -23.37 -27.46 -11.34
N GLY A 231 -23.84 -27.68 -12.57
CA GLY A 231 -25.13 -27.18 -13.07
C GLY A 231 -25.12 -25.73 -13.55
N GLU A 232 -24.03 -25.00 -13.42
CA GLU A 232 -23.90 -23.66 -13.99
C GLU A 232 -23.53 -23.73 -15.49
N PRO A 233 -23.94 -22.74 -16.32
CA PRO A 233 -23.49 -22.66 -17.71
C PRO A 233 -21.96 -22.71 -17.82
N LEU A 234 -21.44 -23.40 -18.83
CA LEU A 234 -20.01 -23.63 -19.07
C LEU A 234 -19.29 -24.51 -18.02
N SER A 235 -20.02 -25.20 -17.17
CA SER A 235 -19.41 -26.17 -16.25
C SER A 235 -18.84 -27.36 -17.04
N LEU A 236 -17.51 -27.54 -16.98
CA LEU A 236 -16.83 -28.67 -17.64
C LEU A 236 -16.99 -30.01 -16.90
N ILE A 237 -17.69 -30.05 -15.76
CA ILE A 237 -17.96 -31.26 -14.99
C ILE A 237 -18.93 -32.20 -15.73
N HIS A 238 -19.51 -31.75 -16.82
CA HIS A 238 -20.46 -32.51 -17.63
C HIS A 238 -19.85 -33.03 -18.96
N ILE A 239 -18.54 -32.95 -19.12
CA ILE A 239 -17.82 -33.49 -20.26
C ILE A 239 -17.16 -34.82 -19.88
#